data_755708ba16bf5c80d438899690094e5a
#
_entry.id   755708ba16bf5c80d438899690094e5a
#
_cell.length_a   1.000
_cell.length_b   1.000
_cell.length_c   1.000
_cell.angle_alpha   90.00
_cell.angle_beta   90.00
_cell.angle_gamma   90.00
#
_symmetry.space_group_name_H-M   'P 1'
#
loop_
_entity.id
_entity.type
_entity.pdbx_description
1 polymer ?
#
loop_
_entity_poly.entity_id
_entity_poly.type
_entity_poly.pdbx_seq_one_letter_code
_entity_poly.pdbx_strand_id
1 'polypeptide(L)'
;MPTLQASYDTCLFHATSALARSLTRLADEHFKPLEITSTMGFLLMTAHEAPGILISDLALVHHLDVSTISRALDKLEAAEFVKREGTHKNIRVFITPAGARKEADARSAWNKLRQAYGLILTAPGALDLAARAAEADTQLRSAA
;
A
#
# COMPACT_ATOMS: atom_id res chain seq x y z
N MET A 1 -2.57 -16.29 30.95
CA MET A 1 -2.45 -15.88 29.54
C MET A 1 -3.16 -14.55 29.24
N PRO A 2 -4.42 -14.33 29.59
CA PRO A 2 -5.08 -13.04 29.33
C PRO A 2 -4.34 -11.82 29.89
N THR A 3 -3.74 -11.92 31.04
CA THR A 3 -3.00 -10.83 31.70
C THR A 3 -1.69 -10.46 31.01
N LEU A 4 -0.98 -11.43 30.44
CA LEU A 4 0.24 -11.17 29.66
C LEU A 4 -0.09 -10.49 28.33
N GLN A 5 -1.11 -10.96 27.63
CA GLN A 5 -1.58 -10.36 26.39
C GLN A 5 -2.01 -8.90 26.63
N ALA A 6 -2.81 -8.64 27.67
CA ALA A 6 -3.25 -7.28 28.01
C ALA A 6 -2.09 -6.31 28.25
N SER A 7 -0.97 -6.79 28.82
CA SER A 7 0.22 -5.96 29.04
C SER A 7 0.87 -5.52 27.74
N TYR A 8 0.89 -6.37 26.72
CA TYR A 8 1.45 -6.04 25.41
C TYR A 8 0.48 -5.20 24.56
N ASP A 9 -0.83 -5.41 24.71
CA ASP A 9 -1.84 -4.67 23.94
C ASP A 9 -1.90 -3.17 24.28
N THR A 10 -1.30 -2.75 25.39
CA THR A 10 -1.09 -1.33 25.73
C THR A 10 0.16 -0.73 25.08
N CYS A 11 1.03 -1.54 24.49
CA CYS A 11 2.22 -1.08 23.78
C CYS A 11 1.86 -0.71 22.34
N LEU A 12 2.02 0.56 21.97
CA LEU A 12 1.72 1.06 20.62
C LEU A 12 2.43 0.25 19.54
N PHE A 13 3.73 -0.02 19.71
CA PHE A 13 4.50 -0.81 18.74
C PHE A 13 3.94 -2.23 18.55
N HIS A 14 3.62 -2.92 19.65
CA HIS A 14 3.06 -4.27 19.57
C HIS A 14 1.68 -4.28 18.93
N ALA A 15 0.79 -3.39 19.36
CA ALA A 15 -0.59 -3.32 18.88
C ALA A 15 -0.65 -2.96 17.39
N THR A 16 0.12 -1.95 16.96
CA THR A 16 0.15 -1.53 15.55
C THR A 16 0.80 -2.58 14.64
N SER A 17 1.83 -3.28 15.13
CA SER A 17 2.45 -4.38 14.38
C SER A 17 1.48 -5.55 14.20
N ALA A 18 0.71 -5.90 15.24
CA ALA A 18 -0.32 -6.93 15.15
C ALA A 18 -1.44 -6.53 14.18
N LEU A 19 -1.90 -5.29 14.28
CA LEU A 19 -2.91 -4.75 13.38
C LEU A 19 -2.44 -4.75 11.93
N ALA A 20 -1.21 -4.30 11.66
CA ALA A 20 -0.63 -4.29 10.32
C ALA A 20 -0.58 -5.70 9.72
N ARG A 21 -0.19 -6.72 10.50
CA ARG A 21 -0.20 -8.12 10.03
C ARG A 21 -1.61 -8.61 9.68
N SER A 22 -2.61 -8.25 10.48
CA SER A 22 -4.01 -8.63 10.23
C SER A 22 -4.57 -7.95 8.98
N LEU A 23 -4.30 -6.65 8.79
CA LEU A 23 -4.68 -5.91 7.59
C LEU A 23 -3.96 -6.42 6.35
N THR A 24 -2.67 -6.75 6.45
CA THR A 24 -1.91 -7.33 5.33
C THR A 24 -2.50 -8.66 4.88
N ARG A 25 -2.87 -9.53 5.83
CA ARG A 25 -3.52 -10.81 5.51
C ARG A 25 -4.84 -10.60 4.78
N LEU A 26 -5.67 -9.68 5.27
CA LEU A 26 -6.93 -9.33 4.63
C LEU A 26 -6.72 -8.73 3.23
N ALA A 27 -5.72 -7.88 3.07
CA ALA A 27 -5.35 -7.31 1.77
C ALA A 27 -4.90 -8.40 0.79
N ASP A 28 -4.07 -9.33 1.23
CA ASP A 28 -3.60 -10.44 0.40
C ASP A 28 -4.76 -11.31 -0.12
N GLU A 29 -5.79 -11.55 0.70
CA GLU A 29 -6.98 -12.29 0.26
C GLU A 29 -7.68 -11.61 -0.92
N HIS A 30 -7.66 -10.27 -1.00
CA HIS A 30 -8.31 -9.52 -2.06
C HIS A 30 -7.43 -9.32 -3.31
N PHE A 31 -6.11 -9.24 -3.13
CA PHE A 31 -5.19 -9.00 -4.25
C PHE A 31 -4.62 -10.28 -4.85
N LYS A 32 -4.51 -11.37 -4.09
CA LYS A 32 -4.00 -12.66 -4.57
C LYS A 32 -4.70 -13.18 -5.83
N PRO A 33 -6.06 -13.09 -5.96
CA PRO A 33 -6.73 -13.53 -7.20
C PRO A 33 -6.31 -12.76 -8.46
N LEU A 34 -5.75 -11.57 -8.30
CA LEU A 34 -5.23 -10.74 -9.39
C LEU A 34 -3.78 -11.07 -9.75
N GLU A 35 -3.15 -11.97 -9.00
CA GLU A 35 -1.73 -12.35 -9.14
C GLU A 35 -0.77 -11.16 -8.97
N ILE A 36 -1.18 -10.17 -8.18
CA ILE A 36 -0.37 -9.03 -7.76
C ILE A 36 -0.45 -8.83 -6.25
N THR A 37 0.55 -8.19 -5.68
CA THR A 37 0.51 -7.75 -4.27
C THR A 37 -0.29 -6.46 -4.12
N SER A 38 -0.73 -6.15 -2.91
CA SER A 38 -1.38 -4.85 -2.60
C SER A 38 -0.48 -3.67 -2.97
N THR A 39 0.83 -3.77 -2.69
CA THR A 39 1.81 -2.74 -3.08
C THR A 39 1.81 -2.52 -4.60
N MET A 40 1.86 -3.59 -5.38
CA MET A 40 1.79 -3.49 -6.85
C MET A 40 0.48 -2.82 -7.31
N GLY A 41 -0.64 -3.16 -6.67
CA GLY A 41 -1.93 -2.53 -6.94
C GLY A 41 -1.91 -1.02 -6.68
N PHE A 42 -1.37 -0.59 -5.54
CA PHE A 42 -1.23 0.83 -5.21
C PHE A 42 -0.30 1.58 -6.17
N LEU A 43 0.79 0.95 -6.61
CA LEU A 43 1.69 1.55 -7.61
C LEU A 43 0.99 1.72 -8.96
N LEU A 44 0.19 0.75 -9.39
CA LEU A 44 -0.63 0.86 -10.61
C LEU A 44 -1.63 2.02 -10.52
N MET A 45 -2.36 2.14 -9.40
CA MET A 45 -3.30 3.22 -9.19
C MET A 45 -2.61 4.59 -9.22
N THR A 46 -1.46 4.72 -8.57
CA THR A 46 -0.71 5.98 -8.54
C THR A 46 -0.13 6.33 -9.91
N ALA A 47 0.42 5.36 -10.64
CA ALA A 47 0.94 5.58 -11.98
C ALA A 47 -0.18 5.93 -12.99
N HIS A 48 -1.40 5.42 -12.75
CA HIS A 48 -2.57 5.80 -13.55
C HIS A 48 -2.99 7.25 -13.31
N GLU A 49 -3.01 7.67 -12.05
CA GLU A 49 -3.41 9.03 -11.67
C GLU A 49 -2.33 10.09 -11.95
N ALA A 50 -1.06 9.70 -11.91
CA ALA A 50 0.09 10.57 -12.14
C ALA A 50 1.05 9.99 -13.19
N PRO A 51 0.68 10.00 -14.48
CA PRO A 51 1.55 9.47 -15.54
C PRO A 51 2.92 10.18 -15.55
N GLY A 52 4.00 9.40 -15.59
CA GLY A 52 5.35 9.93 -15.55
C GLY A 52 5.85 10.31 -14.14
N ILE A 53 5.20 9.80 -13.10
CA ILE A 53 5.65 10.00 -11.72
C ILE A 53 7.07 9.46 -11.53
N LEU A 54 7.90 10.16 -10.76
CA LEU A 54 9.24 9.70 -10.41
C LEU A 54 9.19 8.55 -9.41
N ILE A 55 10.15 7.63 -9.48
CA ILE A 55 10.26 6.55 -8.50
C ILE A 55 10.44 7.11 -7.07
N SER A 56 11.19 8.20 -6.91
CA SER A 56 11.34 8.88 -5.63
C SER A 56 10.02 9.40 -5.06
N ASP A 57 9.14 9.91 -5.93
CA ASP A 57 7.83 10.41 -5.50
C ASP A 57 6.88 9.26 -5.15
N LEU A 58 6.95 8.14 -5.88
CA LEU A 58 6.24 6.92 -5.49
C LEU A 58 6.66 6.44 -4.10
N ALA A 59 7.95 6.48 -3.79
CA ALA A 59 8.47 6.10 -2.47
C ALA A 59 7.92 7.02 -1.37
N LEU A 60 7.86 8.32 -1.63
CA LEU A 60 7.27 9.30 -0.70
C LEU A 60 5.77 9.07 -0.49
N VAL A 61 5.01 8.93 -1.58
CA VAL A 61 3.55 8.74 -1.53
C VAL A 61 3.17 7.49 -0.73
N HIS A 62 3.93 6.41 -0.89
CA HIS A 62 3.61 5.12 -0.26
C HIS A 62 4.40 4.85 1.03
N HIS A 63 5.23 5.80 1.48
CA HIS A 63 6.07 5.65 2.68
C HIS A 63 6.94 4.38 2.64
N LEU A 64 7.50 4.09 1.46
CA LEU A 64 8.34 2.91 1.21
C LEU A 64 9.73 3.33 0.72
N ASP A 65 10.70 2.43 0.90
CA ASP A 65 12.03 2.62 0.34
C ASP A 65 12.01 2.56 -1.19
N VAL A 66 12.88 3.33 -1.83
CA VAL A 66 13.07 3.28 -3.29
C VAL A 66 13.41 1.86 -3.76
N SER A 67 14.19 1.10 -2.99
CA SER A 67 14.50 -0.30 -3.32
C SER A 67 13.28 -1.23 -3.31
N THR A 68 12.35 -1.02 -2.38
CA THR A 68 11.08 -1.76 -2.32
C THR A 68 10.19 -1.42 -3.51
N ILE A 69 10.08 -0.13 -3.84
CA ILE A 69 9.35 0.35 -5.03
C ILE A 69 9.97 -0.25 -6.30
N SER A 70 11.30 -0.19 -6.44
CA SER A 70 11.99 -0.72 -7.62
C SER A 70 11.74 -2.21 -7.84
N ARG A 71 11.78 -3.02 -6.77
CA ARG A 71 11.48 -4.45 -6.86
C ARG A 71 10.04 -4.74 -7.28
N ALA A 72 9.09 -3.95 -6.78
CA ALA A 72 7.69 -4.08 -7.19
C ALA A 72 7.51 -3.65 -8.66
N LEU A 73 8.18 -2.57 -9.09
CA LEU A 73 8.17 -2.12 -10.47
C LEU A 73 8.84 -3.12 -11.42
N ASP A 74 9.89 -3.82 -10.99
CA ASP A 74 10.50 -4.90 -11.79
C ASP A 74 9.48 -5.98 -12.16
N LYS A 75 8.65 -6.37 -11.19
CA LYS A 75 7.57 -7.35 -11.42
C LYS A 75 6.48 -6.79 -12.32
N LEU A 76 6.07 -5.55 -12.11
CA LEU A 76 5.05 -4.89 -12.93
C LEU A 76 5.53 -4.68 -14.38
N GLU A 77 6.80 -4.36 -14.57
CA GLU A 77 7.41 -4.20 -15.89
C GLU A 77 7.57 -5.55 -16.60
N ALA A 78 7.98 -6.60 -15.88
CA ALA A 78 8.05 -7.95 -16.42
C ALA A 78 6.66 -8.47 -16.86
N ALA A 79 5.59 -8.04 -16.19
CA ALA A 79 4.20 -8.33 -16.57
C ALA A 79 3.65 -7.37 -17.63
N GLU A 80 4.45 -6.43 -18.12
CA GLU A 80 4.09 -5.42 -19.11
C GLU A 80 2.96 -4.47 -18.67
N PHE A 81 2.78 -4.28 -17.36
CA PHE A 81 1.77 -3.36 -16.82
C PHE A 81 2.27 -1.92 -16.70
N VAL A 82 3.58 -1.75 -16.57
CA VAL A 82 4.24 -0.45 -16.55
C VAL A 82 5.48 -0.47 -17.41
N LYS A 83 5.98 0.72 -17.78
CA LYS A 83 7.32 0.91 -18.32
C LYS A 83 8.00 2.06 -17.62
N ARG A 84 9.30 1.96 -17.48
CA ARG A 84 10.15 2.98 -16.90
C ARG A 84 10.94 3.69 -18.01
N GLU A 85 11.02 4.99 -17.91
CA GLU A 85 11.80 5.83 -18.83
C GLU A 85 12.74 6.75 -18.05
N GLY A 86 13.93 6.97 -18.58
CA GLY A 86 14.93 7.81 -17.94
C GLY A 86 16.08 7.05 -17.32
N THR A 87 16.97 7.76 -16.63
CA THR A 87 18.18 7.21 -16.04
C THR A 87 18.44 7.81 -14.66
N HIS A 88 19.12 7.03 -13.80
CA HIS A 88 19.53 7.45 -12.46
C HIS A 88 18.37 7.94 -11.60
N LYS A 89 18.40 9.23 -11.16
CA LYS A 89 17.40 9.82 -10.28
C LYS A 89 16.14 10.31 -11.00
N ASN A 90 16.14 10.27 -12.33
CA ASN A 90 15.06 10.77 -13.18
C ASN A 90 14.29 9.64 -13.88
N ILE A 91 14.11 8.50 -13.20
CA ILE A 91 13.31 7.39 -13.74
C ILE A 91 11.84 7.69 -13.50
N ARG A 92 11.10 7.76 -14.59
CA ARG A 92 9.66 8.00 -14.61
C ARG A 92 8.90 6.72 -14.92
N VAL A 93 7.74 6.59 -14.32
CA VAL A 93 6.88 5.40 -14.45
C VAL A 93 5.63 5.76 -15.23
N PHE A 94 5.35 4.95 -16.25
CA PHE A 94 4.16 5.08 -17.09
C PHE A 94 3.39 3.77 -17.06
N ILE A 95 2.07 3.86 -16.92
CA ILE A 95 1.20 2.71 -17.04
C ILE A 95 0.97 2.36 -18.52
N THR A 96 0.92 1.08 -18.83
CA THR A 96 0.57 0.58 -20.18
C THR A 96 -0.94 0.39 -20.32
N PRO A 97 -1.48 0.17 -21.53
CA PRO A 97 -2.89 -0.20 -21.70
C PRO A 97 -3.26 -1.48 -20.91
N ALA A 98 -2.39 -2.49 -20.90
CA ALA A 98 -2.58 -3.70 -20.08
C ALA A 98 -2.56 -3.37 -18.59
N GLY A 99 -1.65 -2.48 -18.17
CA GLY A 99 -1.58 -1.99 -16.79
C GLY A 99 -2.84 -1.23 -16.37
N ALA A 100 -3.42 -0.43 -17.26
CA ALA A 100 -4.66 0.29 -16.99
C ALA A 100 -5.85 -0.66 -16.75
N ARG A 101 -5.91 -1.76 -17.47
CA ARG A 101 -6.90 -2.82 -17.23
C ARG A 101 -6.67 -3.50 -15.87
N LYS A 102 -5.42 -3.82 -15.55
CA LYS A 102 -5.04 -4.39 -14.24
C LYS A 102 -5.29 -3.40 -13.10
N GLU A 103 -5.09 -2.11 -13.32
CA GLU A 103 -5.40 -1.04 -12.36
C GLU A 103 -6.89 -1.03 -12.00
N ALA A 104 -7.78 -1.16 -12.97
CA ALA A 104 -9.22 -1.22 -12.71
C ALA A 104 -9.58 -2.40 -11.79
N ASP A 105 -8.97 -3.56 -12.00
CA ASP A 105 -9.13 -4.73 -11.14
C ASP A 105 -8.56 -4.47 -9.74
N ALA A 106 -7.38 -3.85 -9.66
CA ALA A 106 -6.74 -3.50 -8.38
C ALA A 106 -7.59 -2.50 -7.59
N ARG A 107 -8.16 -1.51 -8.24
CA ARG A 107 -9.08 -0.53 -7.62
C ARG A 107 -10.35 -1.20 -7.09
N SER A 108 -10.90 -2.15 -7.83
CA SER A 108 -12.03 -2.96 -7.37
C SER A 108 -11.66 -3.79 -6.14
N ALA A 109 -10.50 -4.45 -6.14
CA ALA A 109 -9.99 -5.20 -5.00
C ALA A 109 -9.79 -4.31 -3.77
N TRP A 110 -9.22 -3.12 -3.96
CA TRP A 110 -9.04 -2.13 -2.88
C TRP A 110 -10.37 -1.67 -2.30
N ASN A 111 -11.38 -1.41 -3.12
CA ASN A 111 -12.71 -1.04 -2.65
C ASN A 111 -13.35 -2.18 -1.83
N LYS A 112 -13.22 -3.43 -2.28
CA LYS A 112 -13.71 -4.60 -1.53
C LYS A 112 -12.99 -4.78 -0.20
N LEU A 113 -11.67 -4.57 -0.17
CA LEU A 113 -10.88 -4.56 1.06
C LEU A 113 -11.39 -3.50 2.05
N ARG A 114 -11.61 -2.27 1.58
CA ARG A 114 -12.16 -1.18 2.41
C ARG A 114 -13.54 -1.51 2.96
N GLN A 115 -14.40 -2.14 2.18
CA GLN A 115 -15.70 -2.61 2.64
C GLN A 115 -15.55 -3.72 3.69
N ALA A 116 -14.63 -4.67 3.48
CA ALA A 116 -14.43 -5.78 4.40
C ALA A 116 -14.00 -5.31 5.79
N TYR A 117 -12.95 -4.47 5.91
CA TYR A 117 -12.57 -3.97 7.22
C TYR A 117 -13.57 -2.93 7.78
N GLY A 118 -14.27 -2.21 6.90
CA GLY A 118 -15.34 -1.28 7.29
C GLY A 118 -16.53 -1.97 7.94
N LEU A 119 -16.85 -3.20 7.55
CA LEU A 119 -17.90 -4.02 8.19
C LEU A 119 -17.46 -4.48 9.60
N ILE A 120 -16.18 -4.77 9.78
CA ILE A 120 -15.63 -5.28 11.05
C ILE A 120 -15.42 -4.14 12.05
N LEU A 121 -14.81 -3.03 11.60
CA LEU A 121 -14.40 -1.90 12.45
C LEU A 121 -15.41 -0.75 12.44
N THR A 122 -16.50 -0.87 11.71
CA THR A 122 -17.37 0.19 11.21
C THR A 122 -16.64 1.13 10.22
N ALA A 123 -17.35 1.71 9.26
CA ALA A 123 -16.72 2.61 8.28
C ALA A 123 -16.16 3.89 8.95
N PRO A 124 -16.90 4.59 9.86
CA PRO A 124 -16.33 5.72 10.60
C PRO A 124 -15.14 5.34 11.49
N GLY A 125 -15.19 4.18 12.15
CA GLY A 125 -14.10 3.69 13.00
C GLY A 125 -12.81 3.39 12.22
N ALA A 126 -12.94 2.79 11.04
CA ALA A 126 -11.81 2.54 10.15
C ALA A 126 -11.17 3.84 9.65
N LEU A 127 -11.96 4.84 9.28
CA LEU A 127 -11.48 6.16 8.86
C LEU A 127 -10.76 6.90 10.00
N ASP A 128 -11.32 6.89 11.21
CA ASP A 128 -10.69 7.49 12.39
C ASP A 128 -9.34 6.83 12.70
N LEU A 129 -9.30 5.50 12.71
CA LEU A 129 -8.06 4.76 12.93
C LEU A 129 -7.00 5.06 11.87
N ALA A 130 -7.39 5.11 10.60
CA ALA A 130 -6.49 5.47 9.50
C ALA A 130 -5.92 6.89 9.66
N ALA A 131 -6.77 7.86 10.00
CA ALA A 131 -6.35 9.25 10.24
C ALA A 131 -5.36 9.36 11.40
N ARG A 132 -5.63 8.68 12.52
CA ARG A 132 -4.72 8.65 13.70
C ARG A 132 -3.39 7.97 13.37
N ALA A 133 -3.42 6.88 12.61
CA ALA A 133 -2.21 6.18 12.18
C ALA A 133 -1.35 7.06 11.27
N ALA A 134 -1.95 7.76 10.30
CA ALA A 134 -1.24 8.67 9.40
C ALA A 134 -0.62 9.86 10.15
N GLU A 135 -1.35 10.45 11.10
CA GLU A 135 -0.83 11.53 11.93
C GLU A 135 0.35 11.07 12.79
N ALA A 136 0.22 9.93 13.45
CA ALA A 136 1.28 9.36 14.27
C ALA A 136 2.54 9.04 13.44
N ASP A 137 2.39 8.47 12.25
CA ASP A 137 3.50 8.20 11.33
C ASP A 137 4.22 9.50 10.93
N THR A 138 3.46 10.54 10.61
CA THR A 138 4.01 11.87 10.26
C THR A 138 4.83 12.46 11.42
N GLN A 139 4.31 12.39 12.64
CA GLN A 139 5.00 12.88 13.83
C GLN A 139 6.29 12.10 14.12
N LEU A 140 6.24 10.77 14.01
CA LEU A 140 7.41 9.91 14.23
C LEU A 140 8.50 10.14 13.19
N ARG A 141 8.14 10.34 11.92
CA ARG A 141 9.09 10.67 10.84
C ARG A 141 9.73 12.03 11.04
N SER A 142 8.99 13.02 11.54
CA SER A 142 9.49 14.36 11.82
C SER A 142 10.45 14.40 13.01
N ALA A 143 10.35 13.44 13.93
CA ALA A 143 11.18 13.33 15.12
C ALA A 143 12.47 12.54 14.89
N ALA A 144 12.57 11.82 13.78
CA ALA A 144 13.74 11.04 13.38
C ALA A 144 14.72 11.90 12.57
#